data_b9ab8bcf79b790bcff8fab24ab92af5d
#
_entry.id   b9ab8bcf79b790bcff8fab24ab92af5d
#
_cell.length_a   1.000
_cell.length_b   1.000
_cell.length_c   1.000
_cell.angle_alpha   90.00
_cell.angle_beta   90.00
_cell.angle_gamma   90.00
#
_symmetry.space_group_name_H-M   'P 1'
#
loop_
_entity.id
_entity.type
_entity.pdbx_description
1 polymer ?
#
loop_
_entity_poly.entity_id
_entity_poly.type
_entity_poly.pdbx_seq_one_letter_code
_entity_poly.pdbx_strand_id
1 'polypeptide(L)'
;MEVLAGQKHKHLEFTLVAVSELSSSSVPPLSTPVIARFSVDSGVAELRFRQDSGFIDGFNVNLGTGQLFKLGPLKSLCISGSSDSNKEKSYARGVTILFRNEEESRDFHSAFEQWQNEDVTQGTHLPNGAISDVKSKFDNKIESSSAKMYFHYYGQLLHQQNMLQDYVRTDFTGRVVVDVGAGSGILSLFAAQAGAKHVYAVEASEMAEYARKLIAGNPSLGQRITVIRGKVEEVELPEKADILISEPMGTLLVNERMLESYIIARDRFLVPKGKMFPSVGRIHMAPFSDEYLFVEIANKALFWQQQNYYGVDLTALHGSAFQGYFSQPVVDAFDPRLLVSPPMSHVIDFNEAKEEDLYEIDIPLKFLASVGTRVHGLACWFDVLFNGSTVQRWLTTAPGAPTTHWYQIRCVLSQPIYVMAGQEITGRLHMVAHNAQSYTIYLTLSAKMWGPGAEQGGIIQSSSCKLDLKEPYYRMSQPQPYTTAQDQQPHQLLQPQDIPIHTNDLEEPKLLQQPLENSGAQLQ
;
A
#
# COMPACT_ATOMS: atom_id res chain seq x y z
N MET A 1 24.76 -2.01 -59.85
CA MET A 1 25.32 -2.77 -58.70
C MET A 1 24.52 -2.37 -57.48
N GLU A 2 23.48 -3.16 -57.20
CA GLU A 2 22.64 -3.00 -56.01
C GLU A 2 23.32 -3.68 -54.84
N VAL A 3 23.49 -2.92 -53.78
CA VAL A 3 23.96 -3.44 -52.48
C VAL A 3 22.71 -3.77 -51.67
N LEU A 4 22.36 -5.04 -51.61
CA LEU A 4 21.39 -5.59 -50.68
C LEU A 4 21.91 -5.47 -49.24
N ALA A 5 21.33 -4.56 -48.46
CA ALA A 5 21.53 -4.50 -47.03
C ALA A 5 20.79 -5.66 -46.37
N GLY A 6 21.52 -6.65 -45.89
CA GLY A 6 20.99 -7.76 -45.11
C GLY A 6 20.46 -7.31 -43.75
N GLN A 7 19.18 -7.49 -43.52
CA GLN A 7 18.58 -7.42 -42.19
C GLN A 7 19.19 -8.55 -41.34
N LYS A 8 20.02 -8.21 -40.34
CA LYS A 8 20.46 -9.13 -39.28
C LYS A 8 19.22 -9.46 -38.40
N HIS A 9 18.71 -10.70 -38.54
CA HIS A 9 17.73 -11.20 -37.60
C HIS A 9 18.35 -11.21 -36.18
N LYS A 10 17.85 -10.37 -35.29
CA LYS A 10 18.28 -10.33 -33.89
C LYS A 10 17.70 -11.59 -33.22
N HIS A 11 18.55 -12.44 -32.66
CA HIS A 11 18.12 -13.58 -31.85
C HIS A 11 19.11 -13.77 -30.69
N LEU A 12 18.62 -14.34 -29.58
CA LEU A 12 19.40 -14.67 -28.38
C LEU A 12 19.04 -16.08 -27.93
N GLU A 13 20.02 -16.91 -27.59
CA GLU A 13 19.82 -18.31 -27.20
C GLU A 13 20.42 -18.61 -25.83
N PHE A 14 19.71 -19.42 -25.04
CA PHE A 14 20.13 -19.97 -23.76
C PHE A 14 20.05 -21.49 -23.79
N THR A 15 21.05 -22.18 -23.23
CA THR A 15 21.03 -23.64 -23.09
C THR A 15 20.57 -24.03 -21.70
N LEU A 16 19.34 -24.50 -21.56
CA LEU A 16 18.67 -24.83 -20.29
C LEU A 16 18.90 -26.30 -19.90
N VAL A 17 18.83 -26.62 -18.61
CA VAL A 17 18.95 -28.00 -18.11
C VAL A 17 17.71 -28.81 -18.47
N ALA A 18 16.51 -28.28 -18.26
CA ALA A 18 15.25 -28.93 -18.62
C ALA A 18 14.11 -27.92 -18.74
N VAL A 19 13.10 -28.29 -19.54
CA VAL A 19 11.80 -27.60 -19.64
C VAL A 19 10.71 -28.66 -19.54
N SER A 20 9.69 -28.46 -18.69
CA SER A 20 8.59 -29.39 -18.51
C SER A 20 7.24 -28.64 -18.47
N GLU A 21 6.21 -29.17 -19.17
CA GLU A 21 4.85 -28.63 -19.11
C GLU A 21 4.17 -28.91 -17.77
N LEU A 22 3.36 -27.97 -17.28
CA LEU A 22 2.61 -28.09 -16.02
C LEU A 22 1.51 -29.17 -16.06
N SER A 23 1.05 -29.57 -17.25
CA SER A 23 -0.09 -30.46 -17.44
C SER A 23 0.26 -31.96 -17.48
N SER A 24 1.57 -32.32 -17.50
CA SER A 24 1.99 -33.72 -17.58
C SER A 24 2.39 -34.27 -16.22
N SER A 25 1.51 -35.08 -15.62
CA SER A 25 1.73 -35.75 -14.33
C SER A 25 2.67 -36.97 -14.40
N SER A 26 3.35 -37.22 -15.51
CA SER A 26 4.21 -38.40 -15.67
C SER A 26 5.19 -38.30 -16.84
N VAL A 27 6.21 -37.43 -16.73
CA VAL A 27 7.41 -37.56 -17.58
C VAL A 27 8.64 -37.36 -16.70
N PRO A 28 9.57 -38.32 -16.63
CA PRO A 28 10.85 -38.13 -15.97
C PRO A 28 11.63 -37.01 -16.69
N PRO A 29 12.48 -36.23 -15.98
CA PRO A 29 13.24 -35.16 -16.59
C PRO A 29 14.08 -35.72 -17.73
N LEU A 30 13.82 -35.28 -18.96
CA LEU A 30 14.62 -35.59 -20.12
C LEU A 30 16.04 -35.07 -19.89
N SER A 31 17.03 -35.94 -20.01
CA SER A 31 18.47 -35.66 -19.80
C SER A 31 19.13 -34.89 -20.95
N THR A 32 18.35 -34.37 -21.89
CA THR A 32 18.89 -33.61 -23.04
C THR A 32 18.69 -32.11 -22.81
N PRO A 33 19.73 -31.29 -23.01
CA PRO A 33 19.65 -29.85 -22.86
C PRO A 33 18.63 -29.25 -23.83
N VAL A 34 17.89 -28.24 -23.37
CA VAL A 34 16.88 -27.51 -24.16
C VAL A 34 17.44 -26.14 -24.50
N ILE A 35 17.36 -25.74 -25.75
CA ILE A 35 17.73 -24.39 -26.19
C ILE A 35 16.48 -23.52 -26.17
N ALA A 36 16.51 -22.44 -25.37
CA ALA A 36 15.52 -21.38 -25.39
C ALA A 36 15.97 -20.26 -26.31
N ARG A 37 15.18 -19.91 -27.31
CA ARG A 37 15.49 -18.89 -28.31
C ARG A 37 14.50 -17.74 -28.24
N PHE A 38 15.03 -16.54 -28.01
CA PHE A 38 14.31 -15.28 -28.20
C PHE A 38 14.48 -14.81 -29.64
N SER A 39 13.42 -14.48 -30.32
CA SER A 39 13.44 -14.01 -31.71
C SER A 39 12.21 -13.17 -32.04
N VAL A 40 12.32 -12.28 -33.04
CA VAL A 40 11.16 -11.57 -33.59
C VAL A 40 10.71 -12.34 -34.81
N ASP A 41 9.43 -12.77 -34.85
CA ASP A 41 8.79 -13.38 -36.00
C ASP A 41 7.56 -12.54 -36.36
N SER A 42 7.51 -12.08 -37.64
CA SER A 42 6.42 -11.25 -38.15
C SER A 42 6.12 -9.98 -37.33
N GLY A 43 7.13 -9.41 -36.67
CA GLY A 43 7.00 -8.21 -35.84
C GLY A 43 6.60 -8.47 -34.37
N VAL A 44 6.46 -9.74 -33.97
CA VAL A 44 6.14 -10.15 -32.63
C VAL A 44 7.35 -10.80 -31.98
N ALA A 45 7.72 -10.35 -30.77
CA ALA A 45 8.79 -10.96 -30.00
C ALA A 45 8.30 -12.26 -29.36
N GLU A 46 9.01 -13.36 -29.62
CA GLU A 46 8.64 -14.71 -29.17
C GLU A 46 9.80 -15.43 -28.50
N LEU A 47 9.47 -16.26 -27.50
CA LEU A 47 10.36 -17.23 -26.87
C LEU A 47 9.94 -18.64 -27.30
N ARG A 48 10.85 -19.37 -27.95
CA ARG A 48 10.66 -20.75 -28.42
C ARG A 48 11.66 -21.69 -27.78
N PHE A 49 11.22 -22.92 -27.51
CA PHE A 49 12.07 -23.97 -26.93
C PHE A 49 12.37 -25.04 -27.99
N ARG A 50 13.66 -25.45 -28.09
CA ARG A 50 14.14 -26.42 -29.05
C ARG A 50 14.94 -27.54 -28.38
N GLN A 51 14.72 -28.77 -28.76
CA GLN A 51 15.59 -29.92 -28.45
C GLN A 51 16.29 -30.43 -29.72
N ASP A 52 17.29 -31.31 -29.61
CA ASP A 52 18.01 -31.90 -30.74
C ASP A 52 17.09 -32.68 -31.71
N SER A 53 15.92 -33.13 -31.25
CA SER A 53 14.87 -33.78 -32.04
C SER A 53 13.95 -32.83 -32.80
N GLY A 54 14.10 -31.51 -32.65
CA GLY A 54 13.24 -30.47 -33.22
C GLY A 54 12.69 -29.48 -32.18
N PHE A 55 11.76 -28.63 -32.59
CA PHE A 55 11.05 -27.75 -31.65
C PHE A 55 10.14 -28.59 -30.75
N ILE A 56 10.04 -28.20 -29.47
CA ILE A 56 9.04 -28.76 -28.57
C ILE A 56 7.68 -28.31 -29.12
N ASP A 57 6.96 -29.24 -29.75
CA ASP A 57 5.72 -28.94 -30.44
C ASP A 57 4.68 -28.32 -29.51
N GLY A 58 4.29 -27.08 -29.83
CA GLY A 58 3.13 -26.42 -29.28
C GLY A 58 3.36 -25.46 -28.10
N PHE A 59 4.60 -25.15 -27.70
CA PHE A 59 4.85 -24.15 -26.69
C PHE A 59 5.71 -22.98 -27.19
N ASN A 60 5.02 -21.95 -27.69
CA ASN A 60 5.59 -20.65 -28.00
C ASN A 60 5.04 -19.62 -27.01
N VAL A 61 5.89 -18.75 -26.51
CA VAL A 61 5.51 -17.65 -25.62
C VAL A 61 5.63 -16.35 -26.39
N ASN A 62 4.51 -15.70 -26.63
CA ASN A 62 4.51 -14.30 -27.06
C ASN A 62 5.01 -13.46 -25.88
N LEU A 63 6.12 -12.75 -26.03
CA LEU A 63 6.75 -12.01 -24.95
C LEU A 63 5.92 -10.80 -24.50
N GLY A 64 5.12 -10.19 -25.36
CA GLY A 64 4.21 -9.09 -25.01
C GLY A 64 3.08 -9.52 -24.06
N THR A 65 2.72 -10.81 -24.01
CA THR A 65 1.64 -11.35 -23.16
C THR A 65 2.11 -12.44 -22.20
N GLY A 66 3.33 -12.95 -22.40
CA GLY A 66 3.94 -14.00 -21.58
C GLY A 66 4.38 -13.47 -20.21
N GLN A 67 4.41 -14.36 -19.22
CA GLN A 67 4.86 -14.04 -17.86
C GLN A 67 5.92 -15.05 -17.40
N LEU A 68 6.96 -14.58 -16.72
CA LEU A 68 8.04 -15.38 -16.18
C LEU A 68 8.16 -15.17 -14.66
N PHE A 69 7.97 -16.23 -13.89
CA PHE A 69 7.99 -16.22 -12.42
C PHE A 69 9.19 -17.00 -11.89
N LYS A 70 9.94 -16.44 -10.96
CA LYS A 70 11.01 -17.13 -10.26
C LYS A 70 10.43 -18.01 -9.15
N LEU A 71 10.61 -19.34 -9.25
CA LEU A 71 10.16 -20.30 -8.22
C LEU A 71 11.29 -20.70 -7.25
N GLY A 72 12.51 -20.31 -7.53
CA GLY A 72 13.71 -20.60 -6.74
C GLY A 72 14.98 -20.14 -7.48
N PRO A 73 16.17 -20.32 -6.90
CA PRO A 73 17.41 -19.82 -7.50
C PRO A 73 17.68 -20.40 -8.89
N LEU A 74 17.32 -21.66 -9.12
CA LEU A 74 17.57 -22.39 -10.37
C LEU A 74 16.29 -22.79 -11.11
N LYS A 75 15.12 -22.30 -10.70
CA LYS A 75 13.83 -22.74 -11.25
C LYS A 75 12.90 -21.57 -11.51
N SER A 76 12.29 -21.53 -12.69
CA SER A 76 11.28 -20.53 -13.07
C SER A 76 10.08 -21.16 -13.75
N LEU A 77 8.94 -20.47 -13.70
CA LEU A 77 7.70 -20.80 -14.38
C LEU A 77 7.44 -19.75 -15.46
N CYS A 78 7.31 -20.19 -16.71
CA CYS A 78 6.91 -19.34 -17.82
C CYS A 78 5.48 -19.68 -18.23
N ILE A 79 4.60 -18.66 -18.30
CA ILE A 79 3.20 -18.80 -18.69
C ILE A 79 2.97 -18.05 -20.02
N SER A 80 2.34 -18.70 -20.98
CA SER A 80 1.92 -18.10 -22.25
C SER A 80 0.53 -17.48 -22.10
N GLY A 81 0.40 -16.17 -22.42
CA GLY A 81 -0.90 -15.53 -22.56
C GLY A 81 -1.62 -16.00 -23.84
N SER A 82 -2.96 -16.19 -23.77
CA SER A 82 -3.75 -16.52 -24.97
C SER A 82 -4.10 -15.27 -25.77
N SER A 83 -3.74 -15.22 -27.05
CA SER A 83 -4.04 -14.10 -27.97
C SER A 83 -5.29 -14.32 -28.83
N ASP A 84 -6.05 -15.39 -28.65
CA ASP A 84 -7.23 -15.70 -29.47
C ASP A 84 -8.54 -15.24 -28.84
N SER A 85 -9.10 -14.15 -29.37
CA SER A 85 -10.40 -13.56 -29.01
C SER A 85 -11.63 -14.34 -29.48
N ASN A 86 -11.50 -15.56 -30.06
CA ASN A 86 -12.59 -16.24 -30.73
C ASN A 86 -12.77 -17.74 -30.44
N LYS A 87 -12.29 -18.25 -29.27
CA LYS A 87 -12.68 -19.60 -28.82
C LYS A 87 -12.90 -19.67 -27.32
N GLU A 88 -14.07 -20.18 -26.93
CA GLU A 88 -14.41 -20.52 -25.55
C GLU A 88 -13.34 -21.45 -24.96
N LYS A 89 -12.83 -21.04 -23.77
CA LYS A 89 -11.91 -21.79 -22.89
C LYS A 89 -10.54 -22.15 -23.48
N SER A 90 -9.68 -21.15 -23.71
CA SER A 90 -8.24 -21.35 -23.83
C SER A 90 -7.61 -21.27 -22.44
N TYR A 91 -7.16 -22.41 -21.89
CA TYR A 91 -6.38 -22.44 -20.63
C TYR A 91 -4.97 -21.90 -20.91
N ALA A 92 -4.47 -21.03 -20.01
CA ALA A 92 -3.08 -20.59 -20.06
C ALA A 92 -2.15 -21.82 -19.96
N ARG A 93 -1.22 -21.97 -20.91
CA ARG A 93 -0.20 -23.02 -20.88
C ARG A 93 1.02 -22.51 -20.10
N GLY A 94 1.60 -23.36 -19.27
CA GLY A 94 2.79 -23.01 -18.50
C GLY A 94 3.88 -24.07 -18.60
N VAL A 95 5.14 -23.63 -18.61
CA VAL A 95 6.30 -24.52 -18.53
C VAL A 95 7.20 -24.15 -17.37
N THR A 96 7.75 -25.14 -16.71
CA THR A 96 8.81 -24.99 -15.73
C THR A 96 10.17 -25.06 -16.42
N ILE A 97 11.04 -24.10 -16.11
CA ILE A 97 12.40 -23.96 -16.65
C ILE A 97 13.39 -24.23 -15.53
N LEU A 98 14.41 -25.09 -15.79
CA LEU A 98 15.52 -25.36 -14.89
C LEU A 98 16.83 -24.83 -15.48
N PHE A 99 17.57 -24.05 -14.68
CA PHE A 99 18.85 -23.44 -15.03
C PHE A 99 20.02 -24.20 -14.41
N ARG A 100 21.24 -24.09 -14.98
CA ARG A 100 22.45 -24.72 -14.48
C ARG A 100 23.00 -24.04 -13.22
N ASN A 101 22.88 -22.72 -13.16
CA ASN A 101 23.36 -21.88 -12.08
C ASN A 101 22.52 -20.60 -11.96
N GLU A 102 22.75 -19.82 -10.90
CA GLU A 102 22.00 -18.59 -10.64
C GLU A 102 22.34 -17.45 -11.62
N GLU A 103 23.51 -17.45 -12.22
CA GLU A 103 23.92 -16.46 -13.21
C GLU A 103 23.09 -16.64 -14.49
N GLU A 104 22.99 -17.87 -15.02
CA GLU A 104 22.14 -18.20 -16.16
C GLU A 104 20.67 -17.86 -15.91
N SER A 105 20.18 -18.12 -14.70
CA SER A 105 18.81 -17.74 -14.28
C SER A 105 18.61 -16.22 -14.33
N ARG A 106 19.55 -15.43 -13.82
CA ARG A 106 19.48 -13.96 -13.87
C ARG A 106 19.54 -13.42 -15.30
N ASP A 107 20.47 -13.93 -16.10
CA ASP A 107 20.66 -13.48 -17.48
C ASP A 107 19.43 -13.79 -18.34
N PHE A 108 18.81 -14.96 -18.11
CA PHE A 108 17.57 -15.34 -18.79
C PHE A 108 16.41 -14.43 -18.41
N HIS A 109 16.24 -14.09 -17.12
CA HIS A 109 15.22 -13.16 -16.66
C HIS A 109 15.44 -11.75 -17.23
N SER A 110 16.67 -11.27 -17.23
CA SER A 110 17.04 -9.97 -17.82
C SER A 110 16.75 -9.91 -19.32
N ALA A 111 17.07 -10.98 -20.03
CA ALA A 111 16.76 -11.10 -21.46
C ALA A 111 15.24 -11.11 -21.69
N PHE A 112 14.47 -11.84 -20.90
CA PHE A 112 13.00 -11.90 -21.02
C PHE A 112 12.39 -10.52 -20.85
N GLU A 113 12.79 -9.75 -19.83
CA GLU A 113 12.33 -8.38 -19.59
C GLU A 113 12.75 -7.42 -20.72
N GLN A 114 13.99 -7.54 -21.21
CA GLN A 114 14.48 -6.70 -22.30
C GLN A 114 13.66 -6.90 -23.58
N TRP A 115 13.38 -8.15 -23.95
CA TRP A 115 12.61 -8.48 -25.13
C TRP A 115 11.12 -8.15 -25.01
N GLN A 116 10.56 -8.17 -23.81
CA GLN A 116 9.20 -7.64 -23.56
C GLN A 116 9.09 -6.14 -23.84
N ASN A 117 10.12 -5.37 -23.48
CA ASN A 117 10.11 -3.92 -23.65
C ASN A 117 10.38 -3.46 -25.09
N GLU A 118 11.06 -4.29 -25.92
CA GLU A 118 11.32 -3.97 -27.33
C GLU A 118 10.04 -4.03 -28.20
N ASP A 119 9.05 -4.82 -27.82
CA ASP A 119 7.78 -4.97 -28.57
C ASP A 119 6.85 -3.74 -28.41
N VAL A 120 7.02 -2.96 -27.34
CA VAL A 120 6.21 -1.75 -27.04
C VAL A 120 6.68 -0.54 -27.86
N THR A 121 7.90 -0.54 -28.41
CA THR A 121 8.50 0.64 -29.05
C THR A 121 8.27 0.74 -30.56
N GLN A 122 7.63 -0.22 -31.20
CA GLN A 122 7.38 -0.18 -32.67
C GLN A 122 6.05 0.47 -33.11
N GLY A 123 5.28 1.05 -32.21
CA GLY A 123 3.97 1.61 -32.49
C GLY A 123 3.79 3.10 -32.21
N THR A 124 4.73 4.00 -32.52
CA THR A 124 4.46 5.43 -32.83
C THR A 124 5.78 6.17 -33.06
N HIS A 125 6.14 6.42 -34.30
CA HIS A 125 7.14 7.43 -34.65
C HIS A 125 6.53 8.83 -34.52
N LEU A 126 6.94 9.58 -33.49
CA LEU A 126 6.96 11.03 -33.46
C LEU A 126 8.42 11.50 -33.37
N PRO A 127 8.79 12.65 -34.01
CA PRO A 127 10.18 12.99 -34.27
C PRO A 127 10.95 13.36 -33.00
N ASN A 128 12.21 12.95 -32.97
CA ASN A 128 13.21 13.19 -31.95
C ASN A 128 13.28 14.65 -31.49
N GLY A 129 12.73 14.92 -30.28
CA GLY A 129 13.23 15.97 -29.43
C GLY A 129 14.20 15.33 -28.43
N ALA A 130 15.38 15.91 -28.27
CA ALA A 130 16.41 15.45 -27.36
C ALA A 130 15.86 15.23 -25.96
N ILE A 131 15.79 13.96 -25.53
CA ILE A 131 15.47 13.59 -24.15
C ILE A 131 16.72 13.97 -23.34
N SER A 132 16.65 15.07 -22.61
CA SER A 132 17.61 15.37 -21.56
C SER A 132 17.42 14.30 -20.46
N ASP A 133 18.50 13.63 -20.06
CA ASP A 133 18.62 12.74 -18.90
C ASP A 133 18.42 13.52 -17.57
N VAL A 134 17.30 14.17 -17.41
CA VAL A 134 16.89 14.74 -16.13
C VAL A 134 16.04 13.68 -15.44
N LYS A 135 16.70 12.89 -14.56
CA LYS A 135 15.98 12.01 -13.62
C LYS A 135 14.92 12.86 -12.90
N SER A 136 13.68 12.39 -12.88
CA SER A 136 12.63 13.09 -12.15
C SER A 136 12.96 13.14 -10.66
N LYS A 137 12.42 14.11 -9.94
CA LYS A 137 12.55 14.18 -8.47
C LYS A 137 12.06 12.88 -7.81
N PHE A 138 11.03 12.27 -8.38
CA PHE A 138 10.49 10.98 -7.92
C PHE A 138 11.54 9.86 -8.05
N ASP A 139 12.18 9.70 -9.20
CA ASP A 139 13.16 8.64 -9.45
C ASP A 139 14.41 8.75 -8.58
N ASN A 140 14.70 9.94 -8.05
CA ASN A 140 15.78 10.14 -7.08
C ASN A 140 15.42 9.73 -5.64
N LYS A 141 14.10 9.66 -5.30
CA LYS A 141 13.59 9.37 -3.95
C LYS A 141 13.17 7.93 -3.77
N ILE A 142 12.64 7.33 -4.82
CA ILE A 142 12.03 6.00 -4.79
C ILE A 142 12.85 5.05 -5.64
N GLU A 143 13.14 3.89 -5.10
CA GLU A 143 13.81 2.81 -5.83
C GLU A 143 12.92 2.33 -6.98
N SER A 144 13.52 2.16 -8.18
CA SER A 144 12.78 1.77 -9.39
C SER A 144 11.99 0.46 -9.24
N SER A 145 12.52 -0.50 -8.49
CA SER A 145 11.84 -1.77 -8.19
C SER A 145 10.59 -1.56 -7.34
N SER A 146 10.67 -0.73 -6.30
CA SER A 146 9.52 -0.38 -5.45
C SER A 146 8.46 0.40 -6.21
N ALA A 147 8.86 1.39 -7.02
CA ALA A 147 7.93 2.13 -7.86
C ALA A 147 7.20 1.24 -8.87
N LYS A 148 7.91 0.31 -9.54
CA LYS A 148 7.30 -0.67 -10.45
C LYS A 148 6.30 -1.58 -9.75
N MET A 149 6.65 -2.10 -8.56
CA MET A 149 5.74 -2.93 -7.76
C MET A 149 4.50 -2.14 -7.32
N TYR A 150 4.66 -0.91 -6.86
CA TYR A 150 3.57 -0.02 -6.46
C TYR A 150 2.59 0.21 -7.60
N PHE A 151 3.06 0.69 -8.76
CA PHE A 151 2.21 0.93 -9.92
C PHE A 151 1.60 -0.35 -10.50
N HIS A 152 2.28 -1.49 -10.40
CA HIS A 152 1.72 -2.78 -10.78
C HIS A 152 0.58 -3.21 -9.85
N TYR A 153 0.76 -3.04 -8.53
CA TYR A 153 -0.25 -3.38 -7.52
C TYR A 153 -1.52 -2.57 -7.73
N TYR A 154 -1.40 -1.24 -7.80
CA TYR A 154 -2.55 -0.35 -8.01
C TYR A 154 -3.12 -0.38 -9.43
N GLY A 155 -2.38 -0.91 -10.41
CA GLY A 155 -2.85 -1.17 -11.76
C GLY A 155 -3.87 -2.32 -11.88
N GLN A 156 -4.20 -3.04 -10.79
CA GLN A 156 -5.10 -4.18 -10.81
C GLN A 156 -6.52 -3.81 -10.36
N LEU A 157 -7.53 -4.11 -11.19
CA LEU A 157 -8.95 -3.81 -10.88
C LEU A 157 -9.45 -4.40 -9.55
N LEU A 158 -8.95 -5.56 -9.14
CA LEU A 158 -9.35 -6.21 -7.88
C LEU A 158 -8.94 -5.40 -6.65
N HIS A 159 -7.79 -4.73 -6.68
CA HIS A 159 -7.35 -3.85 -5.59
C HIS A 159 -8.18 -2.57 -5.56
N GLN A 160 -8.49 -2.02 -6.73
CA GLN A 160 -9.35 -0.84 -6.86
C GLN A 160 -10.77 -1.11 -6.31
N GLN A 161 -11.32 -2.30 -6.46
CA GLN A 161 -12.64 -2.65 -5.95
C GLN A 161 -12.75 -2.47 -4.44
N ASN A 162 -11.74 -2.87 -3.67
CA ASN A 162 -11.73 -2.70 -2.20
C ASN A 162 -11.75 -1.23 -1.80
N MET A 163 -11.03 -0.37 -2.53
CA MET A 163 -10.97 1.08 -2.29
C MET A 163 -12.28 1.78 -2.66
N LEU A 164 -12.98 1.32 -3.72
CA LEU A 164 -14.25 1.90 -4.16
C LEU A 164 -15.42 1.71 -3.20
N GLN A 165 -15.28 0.83 -2.22
CA GLN A 165 -16.31 0.60 -1.20
C GLN A 165 -16.32 1.67 -0.11
N ASP A 166 -15.25 2.46 0.03
CA ASP A 166 -15.11 3.57 1.00
C ASP A 166 -15.44 4.92 0.33
N TYR A 167 -16.57 5.59 0.69
CA TYR A 167 -17.12 6.70 -0.11
C TYR A 167 -17.45 8.01 0.64
N VAL A 168 -17.04 9.21 0.09
CA VAL A 168 -17.43 10.57 0.58
C VAL A 168 -17.60 11.57 -0.58
N ARG A 169 -18.68 12.43 -0.59
CA ARG A 169 -18.98 13.46 -1.62
C ARG A 169 -18.73 14.90 -1.16
N THR A 170 -18.33 15.79 -2.10
CA THR A 170 -18.04 17.22 -1.86
C THR A 170 -18.60 18.16 -2.93
N ASP A 171 -18.53 19.49 -2.70
CA ASP A 171 -19.13 20.55 -3.53
C ASP A 171 -18.13 21.07 -4.59
N PHE A 172 -18.36 20.76 -5.87
CA PHE A 172 -17.45 21.08 -6.99
C PHE A 172 -18.07 21.99 -8.05
N THR A 173 -19.27 22.54 -7.81
CA THR A 173 -20.04 23.24 -8.85
C THR A 173 -19.24 24.38 -9.49
N GLY A 174 -19.06 24.32 -10.83
CA GLY A 174 -18.42 25.35 -11.65
C GLY A 174 -16.91 25.46 -11.48
N ARG A 175 -16.26 24.52 -10.75
CA ARG A 175 -14.84 24.55 -10.41
C ARG A 175 -14.00 23.67 -11.33
N VAL A 176 -12.75 24.06 -11.56
CA VAL A 176 -11.74 23.20 -12.17
C VAL A 176 -11.11 22.33 -11.08
N VAL A 177 -11.05 21.04 -11.33
CA VAL A 177 -10.60 20.03 -10.37
C VAL A 177 -9.40 19.28 -10.93
N VAL A 178 -8.41 18.99 -10.09
CA VAL A 178 -7.38 17.99 -10.39
C VAL A 178 -7.53 16.80 -9.43
N ASP A 179 -7.59 15.60 -10.00
CA ASP A 179 -7.64 14.32 -9.30
C ASP A 179 -6.27 13.64 -9.43
N VAL A 180 -5.56 13.51 -8.31
CA VAL A 180 -4.17 13.04 -8.27
C VAL A 180 -4.11 11.59 -7.81
N GLY A 181 -3.51 10.73 -8.65
CA GLY A 181 -3.60 9.28 -8.47
C GLY A 181 -5.02 8.81 -8.73
N ALA A 182 -5.60 9.24 -9.87
CA ALA A 182 -7.02 9.08 -10.16
C ALA A 182 -7.48 7.61 -10.24
N GLY A 183 -6.55 6.65 -10.34
CA GLY A 183 -6.85 5.23 -10.41
C GLY A 183 -7.84 4.90 -11.51
N SER A 184 -9.01 4.38 -11.15
CA SER A 184 -10.09 4.09 -12.10
C SER A 184 -10.85 5.32 -12.61
N GLY A 185 -10.55 6.53 -12.07
CA GLY A 185 -11.24 7.77 -12.41
C GLY A 185 -12.59 7.96 -11.71
N ILE A 186 -12.88 7.18 -10.67
CA ILE A 186 -14.18 7.24 -9.97
C ILE A 186 -14.38 8.58 -9.26
N LEU A 187 -13.35 9.12 -8.58
CA LEU A 187 -13.43 10.42 -7.92
C LEU A 187 -13.61 11.53 -8.95
N SER A 188 -12.95 11.44 -10.10
CA SER A 188 -13.16 12.35 -11.23
C SER A 188 -14.60 12.35 -11.73
N LEU A 189 -15.22 11.17 -11.86
CA LEU A 189 -16.63 11.05 -12.22
C LEU A 189 -17.57 11.66 -11.16
N PHE A 190 -17.26 11.47 -9.89
CA PHE A 190 -18.02 12.09 -8.80
C PHE A 190 -17.86 13.60 -8.77
N ALA A 191 -16.68 14.13 -9.03
CA ALA A 191 -16.45 15.57 -9.15
C ALA A 191 -17.26 16.16 -10.33
N ALA A 192 -17.26 15.49 -11.49
CA ALA A 192 -18.06 15.86 -12.64
C ALA A 192 -19.58 15.80 -12.34
N GLN A 193 -20.04 14.76 -11.63
CA GLN A 193 -21.43 14.61 -11.19
C GLN A 193 -21.85 15.71 -10.20
N ALA A 194 -20.91 16.14 -9.33
CA ALA A 194 -21.10 17.24 -8.39
C ALA A 194 -21.07 18.63 -9.05
N GLY A 195 -20.93 18.70 -10.38
CA GLY A 195 -21.02 19.94 -11.14
C GLY A 195 -19.69 20.61 -11.46
N ALA A 196 -18.57 19.92 -11.37
CA ALA A 196 -17.28 20.46 -11.78
C ALA A 196 -17.33 21.01 -13.22
N LYS A 197 -16.67 22.14 -13.45
CA LYS A 197 -16.51 22.73 -14.79
C LYS A 197 -15.65 21.79 -15.65
N HIS A 198 -14.52 21.38 -15.13
CA HIS A 198 -13.61 20.42 -15.74
C HIS A 198 -12.83 19.65 -14.68
N VAL A 199 -12.44 18.41 -14.98
CA VAL A 199 -11.63 17.55 -14.11
C VAL A 199 -10.42 17.02 -14.89
N TYR A 200 -9.23 17.24 -14.37
CA TYR A 200 -8.00 16.66 -14.86
C TYR A 200 -7.64 15.45 -14.00
N ALA A 201 -7.82 14.25 -14.52
CA ALA A 201 -7.52 12.99 -13.86
C ALA A 201 -6.07 12.58 -14.17
N VAL A 202 -5.16 12.77 -13.22
CA VAL A 202 -3.73 12.44 -13.36
C VAL A 202 -3.47 11.06 -12.78
N GLU A 203 -2.99 10.12 -13.62
CA GLU A 203 -2.72 8.73 -13.22
C GLU A 203 -1.45 8.22 -13.90
N ALA A 204 -0.51 7.72 -13.10
CA ALA A 204 0.80 7.28 -13.59
C ALA A 204 0.80 5.82 -14.07
N SER A 205 -0.09 4.98 -13.54
CA SER A 205 -0.14 3.55 -13.82
C SER A 205 -0.98 3.20 -15.06
N GLU A 206 -1.06 1.92 -15.37
CA GLU A 206 -1.96 1.38 -16.41
C GLU A 206 -3.44 1.63 -16.11
N MET A 207 -3.80 2.00 -14.86
CA MET A 207 -5.17 2.38 -14.50
C MET A 207 -5.68 3.57 -15.31
N ALA A 208 -4.81 4.42 -15.86
CA ALA A 208 -5.21 5.50 -16.77
C ALA A 208 -6.06 4.98 -17.95
N GLU A 209 -5.75 3.79 -18.48
CA GLU A 209 -6.53 3.18 -19.57
C GLU A 209 -7.91 2.69 -19.10
N TYR A 210 -7.98 2.13 -17.89
CA TYR A 210 -9.26 1.75 -17.28
C TYR A 210 -10.10 2.98 -16.93
N ALA A 211 -9.46 4.06 -16.45
CA ALA A 211 -10.13 5.34 -16.24
C ALA A 211 -10.76 5.87 -17.54
N ARG A 212 -10.02 5.86 -18.66
CA ARG A 212 -10.57 6.25 -19.97
C ARG A 212 -11.77 5.41 -20.38
N LYS A 213 -11.70 4.08 -20.16
CA LYS A 213 -12.83 3.16 -20.45
C LYS A 213 -14.04 3.45 -19.59
N LEU A 214 -13.83 3.64 -18.28
CA LEU A 214 -14.93 3.94 -17.34
C LEU A 214 -15.57 5.29 -17.66
N ILE A 215 -14.77 6.32 -17.92
CA ILE A 215 -15.24 7.67 -18.30
C ILE A 215 -16.00 7.63 -19.62
N ALA A 216 -15.51 6.91 -20.63
CA ALA A 216 -16.21 6.73 -21.91
C ALA A 216 -17.57 6.02 -21.75
N GLY A 217 -17.69 5.12 -20.78
CA GLY A 217 -18.96 4.46 -20.40
C GLY A 217 -19.97 5.39 -19.72
N ASN A 218 -19.54 6.61 -19.32
CA ASN A 218 -20.38 7.63 -18.67
C ASN A 218 -20.37 8.95 -19.48
N PRO A 219 -20.86 8.98 -20.73
CA PRO A 219 -20.64 10.07 -21.67
C PRO A 219 -21.20 11.43 -21.21
N SER A 220 -22.25 11.47 -20.39
CA SER A 220 -22.81 12.71 -19.85
C SER A 220 -21.87 13.43 -18.87
N LEU A 221 -20.99 12.69 -18.21
CA LEU A 221 -19.98 13.19 -17.27
C LEU A 221 -18.60 13.30 -17.94
N GLY A 222 -18.28 12.35 -18.80
CA GLY A 222 -16.97 12.19 -19.43
C GLY A 222 -16.52 13.38 -20.27
N GLN A 223 -17.46 14.17 -20.82
CA GLN A 223 -17.14 15.40 -21.58
C GLN A 223 -16.39 16.45 -20.74
N ARG A 224 -16.48 16.36 -19.41
CA ARG A 224 -15.83 17.27 -18.45
C ARG A 224 -14.56 16.71 -17.87
N ILE A 225 -14.10 15.51 -18.31
CA ILE A 225 -12.97 14.83 -17.69
C ILE A 225 -11.89 14.58 -18.74
N THR A 226 -10.66 14.98 -18.43
CA THR A 226 -9.47 14.69 -19.23
C THR A 226 -8.52 13.80 -18.42
N VAL A 227 -8.24 12.59 -18.91
CA VAL A 227 -7.26 11.70 -18.30
C VAL A 227 -5.86 12.02 -18.83
N ILE A 228 -4.97 12.38 -17.91
CA ILE A 228 -3.56 12.66 -18.19
C ILE A 228 -2.74 11.51 -17.61
N ARG A 229 -2.09 10.72 -18.48
CA ARG A 229 -1.21 9.65 -18.04
C ARG A 229 0.17 10.19 -17.76
N GLY A 230 0.67 9.98 -16.55
CA GLY A 230 2.01 10.37 -16.12
C GLY A 230 2.07 10.65 -14.62
N LYS A 231 3.29 10.82 -14.12
CA LYS A 231 3.54 11.18 -12.72
C LYS A 231 3.19 12.65 -12.50
N VAL A 232 2.62 12.96 -11.35
CA VAL A 232 2.23 14.33 -10.98
C VAL A 232 3.41 15.30 -10.96
N GLU A 233 4.61 14.80 -10.74
CA GLU A 233 5.86 15.53 -10.76
C GLU A 233 6.30 15.96 -12.17
N GLU A 234 5.79 15.29 -13.20
CA GLU A 234 6.27 15.40 -14.59
C GLU A 234 5.24 16.03 -15.53
N VAL A 235 3.94 15.76 -15.30
CA VAL A 235 2.86 16.21 -16.18
C VAL A 235 2.61 17.73 -16.02
N GLU A 236 2.06 18.34 -17.08
CA GLU A 236 1.59 19.72 -17.06
C GLU A 236 0.08 19.77 -17.27
N LEU A 237 -0.60 20.70 -16.59
CA LEU A 237 -2.02 20.96 -16.79
C LEU A 237 -2.23 22.20 -17.66
N PRO A 238 -3.27 22.23 -18.50
CA PRO A 238 -3.58 23.40 -19.34
C PRO A 238 -3.94 24.67 -18.55
N GLU A 239 -4.52 24.51 -17.35
CA GLU A 239 -4.92 25.59 -16.45
C GLU A 239 -4.73 25.16 -14.98
N LYS A 240 -4.68 26.12 -14.07
CA LYS A 240 -4.65 25.84 -12.62
C LYS A 240 -6.02 25.37 -12.15
N ALA A 241 -6.03 24.51 -11.13
CA ALA A 241 -7.23 23.96 -10.53
C ALA A 241 -7.67 24.76 -9.30
N ASP A 242 -8.98 24.88 -9.11
CA ASP A 242 -9.59 25.45 -7.90
C ASP A 242 -9.58 24.46 -6.75
N ILE A 243 -9.66 23.16 -7.08
CA ILE A 243 -9.78 22.05 -6.13
C ILE A 243 -8.82 20.93 -6.52
N LEU A 244 -8.12 20.41 -5.53
CA LEU A 244 -7.32 19.20 -5.62
C LEU A 244 -7.98 18.09 -4.81
N ILE A 245 -8.25 16.97 -5.46
CA ILE A 245 -8.76 15.75 -4.82
C ILE A 245 -7.78 14.62 -4.99
N SER A 246 -7.74 13.74 -4.01
CA SER A 246 -6.94 12.51 -4.05
C SER A 246 -7.38 11.56 -2.93
N GLU A 247 -7.01 10.32 -3.07
CA GLU A 247 -6.96 9.36 -1.96
C GLU A 247 -5.47 8.99 -1.74
N PRO A 248 -4.69 9.85 -1.05
CA PRO A 248 -3.24 9.72 -0.95
C PRO A 248 -2.79 9.00 0.33
N MET A 249 -3.72 8.38 1.08
CA MET A 249 -3.46 7.80 2.38
C MET A 249 -3.01 6.35 2.23
N GLY A 250 -1.84 6.03 2.74
CA GLY A 250 -1.43 4.65 2.96
C GLY A 250 -1.70 4.18 4.40
N THR A 251 -1.28 2.97 4.74
CA THR A 251 -1.29 2.48 6.11
C THR A 251 -0.57 3.47 7.02
N LEU A 252 -1.14 3.76 8.19
CA LEU A 252 -0.65 4.81 9.10
C LEU A 252 -0.61 6.19 8.44
N LEU A 253 -1.50 6.49 7.51
CA LEU A 253 -1.60 7.72 6.74
C LEU A 253 -0.45 7.93 5.73
N VAL A 254 0.81 7.72 6.13
CA VAL A 254 2.01 8.15 5.40
C VAL A 254 2.67 7.07 4.56
N ASN A 255 2.33 5.78 4.77
CA ASN A 255 2.90 4.69 3.98
C ASN A 255 2.67 4.92 2.48
N GLU A 256 3.50 4.31 1.63
CA GLU A 256 3.49 4.46 0.18
C GLU A 256 3.95 5.83 -0.32
N ARG A 257 4.17 6.80 0.59
CA ARG A 257 4.73 8.14 0.29
C ARG A 257 3.93 8.94 -0.75
N MET A 258 2.63 8.65 -0.90
CA MET A 258 1.76 9.35 -1.85
C MET A 258 1.40 10.77 -1.39
N LEU A 259 1.49 11.04 -0.06
CA LEU A 259 1.29 12.40 0.47
C LEU A 259 2.31 13.40 -0.09
N GLU A 260 3.55 12.98 -0.39
CA GLU A 260 4.55 13.85 -1.01
C GLU A 260 4.09 14.30 -2.40
N SER A 261 3.64 13.36 -3.24
CA SER A 261 3.05 13.68 -4.55
C SER A 261 1.81 14.55 -4.44
N TYR A 262 1.01 14.38 -3.40
CA TYR A 262 -0.17 15.17 -3.12
C TYR A 262 0.18 16.64 -2.79
N ILE A 263 1.22 16.87 -1.98
CA ILE A 263 1.76 18.21 -1.67
C ILE A 263 2.40 18.84 -2.90
N ILE A 264 3.17 18.08 -3.68
CA ILE A 264 3.75 18.55 -4.95
C ILE A 264 2.64 19.01 -5.91
N ALA A 265 1.56 18.24 -6.02
CA ALA A 265 0.41 18.58 -6.85
C ALA A 265 -0.25 19.90 -6.39
N ARG A 266 -0.40 20.11 -5.08
CA ARG A 266 -0.86 21.38 -4.52
C ARG A 266 -0.04 22.56 -5.04
N ASP A 267 1.27 22.48 -4.92
CA ASP A 267 2.18 23.56 -5.27
C ASP A 267 2.25 23.79 -6.79
N ARG A 268 2.13 22.72 -7.58
CA ARG A 268 2.18 22.79 -9.03
C ARG A 268 0.86 23.23 -9.65
N PHE A 269 -0.27 22.75 -9.17
CA PHE A 269 -1.53 22.81 -9.92
C PHE A 269 -2.60 23.68 -9.27
N LEU A 270 -2.58 23.88 -7.95
CA LEU A 270 -3.65 24.58 -7.26
C LEU A 270 -3.49 26.12 -7.41
N VAL A 271 -4.61 26.81 -7.53
CA VAL A 271 -4.64 28.28 -7.42
C VAL A 271 -4.37 28.71 -5.97
N PRO A 272 -3.86 29.94 -5.73
CA PRO A 272 -3.76 30.46 -4.36
C PRO A 272 -5.10 30.37 -3.63
N LYS A 273 -5.12 29.78 -2.43
CA LYS A 273 -6.34 29.50 -1.62
C LYS A 273 -7.31 28.50 -2.26
N GLY A 274 -6.86 27.70 -3.23
CA GLY A 274 -7.60 26.55 -3.71
C GLY A 274 -7.82 25.52 -2.59
N LYS A 275 -8.81 24.65 -2.75
CA LYS A 275 -9.19 23.68 -1.73
C LYS A 275 -8.53 22.33 -1.96
N MET A 276 -8.18 21.66 -0.88
CA MET A 276 -7.70 20.28 -0.89
C MET A 276 -8.73 19.35 -0.23
N PHE A 277 -8.94 18.20 -0.82
CA PHE A 277 -9.77 17.13 -0.28
C PHE A 277 -9.03 15.78 -0.38
N PRO A 278 -8.51 15.28 0.78
CA PRO A 278 -8.59 15.82 2.14
C PRO A 278 -7.68 17.06 2.35
N SER A 279 -7.99 17.86 3.39
CA SER A 279 -7.21 19.07 3.74
C SER A 279 -6.28 18.89 4.93
N VAL A 280 -6.61 17.96 5.83
CA VAL A 280 -5.83 17.67 7.06
C VAL A 280 -5.84 16.17 7.29
N GLY A 281 -4.71 15.64 7.72
CA GLY A 281 -4.57 14.28 8.26
C GLY A 281 -4.16 14.33 9.73
N ARG A 282 -4.64 13.36 10.53
CA ARG A 282 -4.23 13.18 11.92
C ARG A 282 -3.83 11.74 12.16
N ILE A 283 -2.65 11.52 12.69
CA ILE A 283 -2.21 10.22 13.19
C ILE A 283 -2.53 10.18 14.68
N HIS A 284 -3.34 9.23 15.10
CA HIS A 284 -3.68 8.97 16.48
C HIS A 284 -2.85 7.82 17.01
N MET A 285 -2.45 7.91 18.27
CA MET A 285 -1.59 6.93 18.93
C MET A 285 -2.04 6.72 20.36
N ALA A 286 -2.05 5.46 20.82
CA ALA A 286 -2.25 5.11 22.22
C ALA A 286 -1.52 3.82 22.57
N PRO A 287 -0.94 3.70 23.78
CA PRO A 287 -0.42 2.43 24.28
C PRO A 287 -1.54 1.40 24.41
N PHE A 288 -1.24 0.14 24.11
CA PHE A 288 -2.23 -0.94 24.19
C PHE A 288 -1.74 -2.12 25.02
N SER A 289 -2.71 -2.90 25.53
CA SER A 289 -2.49 -4.16 26.26
C SER A 289 -3.22 -5.29 25.56
N ASP A 290 -2.49 -6.22 24.92
CA ASP A 290 -3.02 -7.38 24.21
C ASP A 290 -2.08 -8.58 24.38
N GLU A 291 -2.33 -9.39 25.41
CA GLU A 291 -1.54 -10.57 25.71
C GLU A 291 -1.68 -11.65 24.62
N TYR A 292 -2.85 -11.76 23.98
CA TYR A 292 -3.08 -12.75 22.92
C TYR A 292 -2.22 -12.46 21.69
N LEU A 293 -2.19 -11.20 21.24
CA LEU A 293 -1.35 -10.79 20.14
C LEU A 293 0.13 -11.00 20.47
N PHE A 294 0.56 -10.61 21.66
CA PHE A 294 1.95 -10.75 22.07
C PHE A 294 2.40 -12.22 22.06
N VAL A 295 1.60 -13.12 22.65
CA VAL A 295 1.88 -14.55 22.69
C VAL A 295 1.84 -15.16 21.28
N GLU A 296 0.89 -14.75 20.44
CA GLU A 296 0.80 -15.20 19.04
C GLU A 296 2.10 -14.89 18.27
N ILE A 297 2.61 -13.64 18.37
CA ILE A 297 3.84 -13.26 17.70
C ILE A 297 5.04 -14.02 18.26
N ALA A 298 5.15 -14.12 19.59
CA ALA A 298 6.24 -14.83 20.25
C ALA A 298 6.27 -16.32 19.85
N ASN A 299 5.09 -16.95 19.77
CA ASN A 299 4.96 -18.36 19.41
C ASN A 299 5.39 -18.66 17.97
N LYS A 300 5.34 -17.71 17.05
CA LYS A 300 5.87 -17.93 15.69
C LYS A 300 7.36 -18.29 15.70
N ALA A 301 8.12 -17.77 16.67
CA ALA A 301 9.54 -18.08 16.81
C ALA A 301 9.81 -19.49 17.38
N LEU A 302 8.83 -20.13 18.02
CA LEU A 302 9.00 -21.46 18.61
C LEU A 302 9.36 -22.54 17.61
N PHE A 303 9.01 -22.36 16.34
CA PHE A 303 9.46 -23.26 15.28
C PHE A 303 11.01 -23.42 15.30
N TRP A 304 11.73 -22.37 15.61
CA TRP A 304 13.20 -22.31 15.63
C TRP A 304 13.81 -22.84 16.94
N GLN A 305 13.00 -23.31 17.92
CA GLN A 305 13.51 -23.92 19.15
C GLN A 305 13.77 -25.43 19.04
N GLN A 306 13.62 -25.99 17.85
CA GLN A 306 13.79 -27.43 17.62
C GLN A 306 15.27 -27.80 17.57
N GLN A 307 15.72 -28.61 18.55
CA GLN A 307 17.08 -29.13 18.60
C GLN A 307 17.32 -30.27 17.60
N ASN A 308 16.27 -30.90 17.12
CA ASN A 308 16.36 -31.99 16.15
C ASN A 308 15.25 -31.89 15.11
N TYR A 309 15.44 -31.06 14.10
CA TYR A 309 14.58 -30.98 12.93
C TYR A 309 15.19 -31.81 11.81
N TYR A 310 14.74 -33.03 11.64
CA TYR A 310 15.35 -34.01 10.70
C TYR A 310 16.86 -34.17 10.87
N GLY A 311 17.35 -34.18 12.11
CA GLY A 311 18.79 -34.30 12.40
C GLY A 311 19.57 -32.98 12.46
N VAL A 312 18.90 -31.85 12.28
CA VAL A 312 19.51 -30.51 12.32
C VAL A 312 19.01 -29.72 13.53
N ASP A 313 19.90 -29.06 14.24
CA ASP A 313 19.59 -28.16 15.34
C ASP A 313 19.31 -26.74 14.79
N LEU A 314 18.07 -26.25 14.96
CA LEU A 314 17.62 -24.91 14.49
C LEU A 314 17.79 -23.81 15.55
N THR A 315 18.17 -24.14 16.78
CA THR A 315 18.10 -23.21 17.93
C THR A 315 19.00 -21.97 17.78
N ALA A 316 20.07 -22.06 16.99
CA ALA A 316 20.93 -20.92 16.68
C ALA A 316 20.21 -19.76 16.00
N LEU A 317 19.09 -20.01 15.30
CA LEU A 317 18.30 -19.00 14.58
C LEU A 317 17.11 -18.46 15.38
N HIS A 318 16.78 -19.05 16.54
CA HIS A 318 15.62 -18.66 17.34
C HIS A 318 15.63 -17.18 17.71
N GLY A 319 16.75 -16.65 18.20
CA GLY A 319 16.85 -15.24 18.59
C GLY A 319 16.64 -14.28 17.41
N SER A 320 17.21 -14.58 16.26
CA SER A 320 17.03 -13.78 15.04
C SER A 320 15.58 -13.84 14.53
N ALA A 321 14.96 -15.03 14.55
CA ALA A 321 13.57 -15.21 14.16
C ALA A 321 12.62 -14.45 15.10
N PHE A 322 12.84 -14.52 16.42
CA PHE A 322 12.07 -13.78 17.41
C PHE A 322 12.13 -12.28 17.14
N GLN A 323 13.32 -11.71 16.97
CA GLN A 323 13.46 -10.30 16.63
C GLN A 323 12.80 -9.96 15.28
N GLY A 324 12.92 -10.82 14.29
CA GLY A 324 12.29 -10.64 12.98
C GLY A 324 10.77 -10.53 13.07
N TYR A 325 10.10 -11.38 13.84
CA TYR A 325 8.65 -11.29 14.03
C TYR A 325 8.21 -10.03 14.77
N PHE A 326 9.00 -9.54 15.74
CA PHE A 326 8.75 -8.28 16.44
C PHE A 326 9.20 -7.04 15.67
N SER A 327 9.81 -7.18 14.49
CA SER A 327 10.14 -6.06 13.59
C SER A 327 9.06 -5.77 12.55
N GLN A 328 7.97 -6.56 12.53
CA GLN A 328 6.84 -6.35 11.63
C GLN A 328 5.71 -5.61 12.36
N PRO A 329 5.23 -4.46 11.85
CA PRO A 329 4.00 -3.86 12.37
C PRO A 329 2.81 -4.78 12.06
N VAL A 330 1.85 -4.86 12.97
CA VAL A 330 0.64 -5.68 12.80
C VAL A 330 -0.48 -4.81 12.26
N VAL A 331 -1.10 -5.22 11.16
CA VAL A 331 -2.28 -4.58 10.57
C VAL A 331 -3.49 -5.45 10.82
N ASP A 332 -4.43 -4.97 11.62
CA ASP A 332 -5.71 -5.62 11.90
C ASP A 332 -6.73 -4.64 12.48
N ALA A 333 -7.98 -5.08 12.64
CA ALA A 333 -8.97 -4.40 13.47
C ALA A 333 -8.87 -4.93 14.91
N PHE A 334 -8.91 -4.05 15.91
CA PHE A 334 -8.86 -4.44 17.31
C PHE A 334 -9.90 -3.70 18.16
N ASP A 335 -10.23 -4.28 19.31
CA ASP A 335 -11.17 -3.71 20.27
C ASP A 335 -10.57 -2.49 20.97
N PRO A 336 -11.22 -1.31 20.96
CA PRO A 336 -10.73 -0.10 21.63
C PRO A 336 -10.55 -0.27 23.16
N ARG A 337 -11.18 -1.29 23.78
CA ARG A 337 -10.97 -1.63 25.20
C ARG A 337 -9.56 -2.09 25.53
N LEU A 338 -8.76 -2.45 24.53
CA LEU A 338 -7.35 -2.79 24.69
C LEU A 338 -6.44 -1.57 24.89
N LEU A 339 -6.94 -0.37 24.65
CA LEU A 339 -6.17 0.87 24.87
C LEU A 339 -5.97 1.15 26.36
N VAL A 340 -4.74 1.51 26.70
CA VAL A 340 -4.31 1.74 28.09
C VAL A 340 -4.49 3.19 28.51
N SER A 341 -4.62 4.10 27.56
CA SER A 341 -4.85 5.54 27.79
C SER A 341 -5.72 6.13 26.70
N PRO A 342 -6.29 7.35 26.90
CA PRO A 342 -6.79 8.15 25.80
C PRO A 342 -5.70 8.37 24.74
N PRO A 343 -6.07 8.45 23.44
CA PRO A 343 -5.10 8.67 22.38
C PRO A 343 -4.57 10.11 22.39
N MET A 344 -3.35 10.27 21.92
CA MET A 344 -2.82 11.55 21.46
C MET A 344 -2.82 11.60 19.92
N SER A 345 -2.72 12.81 19.37
CA SER A 345 -2.79 13.04 17.93
C SER A 345 -1.61 13.88 17.43
N HIS A 346 -1.09 13.52 16.27
CA HIS A 346 -0.18 14.34 15.48
C HIS A 346 -0.89 14.80 14.22
N VAL A 347 -0.89 16.11 13.98
CA VAL A 347 -1.64 16.73 12.87
C VAL A 347 -0.70 17.09 11.73
N ILE A 348 -1.11 16.76 10.50
CA ILE A 348 -0.45 17.17 9.26
C ILE A 348 -1.48 17.99 8.46
N ASP A 349 -1.29 19.30 8.38
CA ASP A 349 -2.12 20.18 7.55
C ASP A 349 -1.59 20.16 6.11
N PHE A 350 -2.32 19.53 5.19
CA PHE A 350 -1.89 19.39 3.81
C PHE A 350 -1.87 20.71 3.03
N ASN A 351 -2.54 21.76 3.54
CA ASN A 351 -2.48 23.08 2.93
C ASN A 351 -1.15 23.79 3.21
N GLU A 352 -0.49 23.48 4.34
CA GLU A 352 0.70 24.19 4.82
C GLU A 352 1.96 23.31 4.83
N ALA A 353 1.82 22.00 5.00
CA ALA A 353 2.92 21.05 5.06
C ALA A 353 3.81 21.14 3.82
N LYS A 354 5.11 20.99 4.03
CA LYS A 354 6.10 20.87 2.97
C LYS A 354 6.41 19.40 2.72
N GLU A 355 6.89 19.11 1.55
CA GLU A 355 7.31 17.77 1.17
C GLU A 355 8.37 17.21 2.15
N GLU A 356 9.33 18.06 2.55
CA GLU A 356 10.43 17.70 3.45
C GLU A 356 9.93 17.32 4.86
N ASP A 357 8.80 17.85 5.31
CA ASP A 357 8.19 17.53 6.61
C ASP A 357 7.74 16.06 6.70
N LEU A 358 7.58 15.41 5.53
CA LEU A 358 7.19 14.00 5.44
C LEU A 358 8.39 13.03 5.37
N TYR A 359 9.61 13.53 5.20
CA TYR A 359 10.80 12.65 5.13
C TYR A 359 11.19 12.09 6.48
N GLU A 360 10.95 12.86 7.53
CA GLU A 360 11.24 12.49 8.91
C GLU A 360 10.16 13.06 9.82
N ILE A 361 9.36 12.18 10.43
CA ILE A 361 8.25 12.54 11.32
C ILE A 361 8.60 12.08 12.72
N ASP A 362 8.78 13.04 13.63
CA ASP A 362 9.22 12.79 15.00
C ASP A 362 8.19 13.27 16.02
N ILE A 363 7.61 12.31 16.72
CA ILE A 363 6.48 12.54 17.62
C ILE A 363 6.88 12.15 19.05
N PRO A 364 7.05 13.14 19.96
CA PRO A 364 7.21 12.85 21.38
C PRO A 364 5.89 12.31 21.94
N LEU A 365 5.98 11.22 22.70
CA LEU A 365 4.82 10.53 23.26
C LEU A 365 4.72 10.81 24.77
N LYS A 366 3.50 11.11 25.20
CA LYS A 366 3.18 11.28 26.63
C LYS A 366 1.74 10.85 26.89
N PHE A 367 1.58 9.83 27.74
CA PHE A 367 0.28 9.27 28.10
C PHE A 367 0.16 9.13 29.62
N LEU A 368 -1.09 9.06 30.09
CA LEU A 368 -1.41 8.73 31.47
C LEU A 368 -2.20 7.41 31.46
N ALA A 369 -1.65 6.36 32.06
CA ALA A 369 -2.29 5.06 32.07
C ALA A 369 -3.62 5.10 32.84
N SER A 370 -4.71 4.66 32.21
CA SER A 370 -6.04 4.59 32.82
C SER A 370 -6.20 3.35 33.71
N VAL A 371 -5.38 2.33 33.48
CA VAL A 371 -5.45 1.03 34.14
C VAL A 371 -4.05 0.48 34.39
N GLY A 372 -3.88 -0.28 35.50
CA GLY A 372 -2.65 -1.02 35.76
C GLY A 372 -2.58 -2.27 34.90
N THR A 373 -1.54 -2.38 34.04
CA THR A 373 -1.41 -3.50 33.08
C THR A 373 0.00 -3.59 32.50
N ARG A 374 0.20 -4.63 31.68
CA ARG A 374 1.34 -4.72 30.74
C ARG A 374 1.01 -3.94 29.48
N VAL A 375 1.87 -3.02 29.09
CA VAL A 375 1.81 -2.30 27.81
C VAL A 375 2.62 -3.09 26.78
N HIS A 376 1.95 -3.62 25.77
CA HIS A 376 2.57 -4.46 24.76
C HIS A 376 3.09 -3.67 23.55
N GLY A 377 2.75 -2.38 23.44
CA GLY A 377 3.21 -1.52 22.37
C GLY A 377 2.35 -0.29 22.16
N LEU A 378 2.44 0.25 20.95
CA LEU A 378 1.71 1.44 20.53
C LEU A 378 0.73 1.06 19.40
N ALA A 379 -0.54 1.35 19.58
CA ALA A 379 -1.57 1.26 18.55
C ALA A 379 -1.71 2.61 17.86
N CYS A 380 -1.81 2.60 16.53
CA CYS A 380 -1.94 3.80 15.71
C CYS A 380 -3.07 3.64 14.69
N TRP A 381 -3.72 4.74 14.39
CA TRP A 381 -4.73 4.88 13.34
C TRP A 381 -4.74 6.31 12.84
N PHE A 382 -5.54 6.61 11.83
CA PHE A 382 -5.62 7.97 11.33
C PHE A 382 -7.05 8.40 11.02
N ASP A 383 -7.24 9.69 10.89
CA ASP A 383 -8.39 10.29 10.25
C ASP A 383 -7.98 11.43 9.31
N VAL A 384 -8.84 11.75 8.35
CA VAL A 384 -8.62 12.86 7.42
C VAL A 384 -9.86 13.72 7.30
N LEU A 385 -9.65 15.04 7.14
CA LEU A 385 -10.70 16.03 7.03
C LEU A 385 -10.99 16.40 5.58
N PHE A 386 -12.24 16.25 5.18
CA PHE A 386 -12.80 16.82 3.97
C PHE A 386 -13.57 18.11 4.34
N ASN A 387 -12.89 19.26 4.19
CA ASN A 387 -13.39 20.56 4.63
C ASN A 387 -14.23 21.23 3.53
N GLY A 388 -15.46 20.76 3.33
CA GLY A 388 -16.42 21.33 2.39
C GLY A 388 -16.87 22.74 2.79
N SER A 389 -17.41 23.50 1.83
CA SER A 389 -17.88 24.89 2.05
C SER A 389 -19.05 24.97 3.02
N THR A 390 -19.90 23.96 3.02
CA THR A 390 -21.14 23.91 3.82
C THR A 390 -21.08 22.85 4.91
N VAL A 391 -20.32 21.77 4.70
CA VAL A 391 -20.24 20.64 5.62
C VAL A 391 -18.81 20.12 5.68
N GLN A 392 -18.31 19.90 6.89
CA GLN A 392 -17.07 19.17 7.14
C GLN A 392 -17.39 17.68 7.34
N ARG A 393 -16.52 16.81 6.82
CA ARG A 393 -16.59 15.35 7.00
C ARG A 393 -15.24 14.82 7.42
N TRP A 394 -15.23 13.92 8.40
CA TRP A 394 -14.07 13.16 8.80
C TRP A 394 -14.21 11.72 8.35
N LEU A 395 -13.21 11.22 7.63
CA LEU A 395 -13.02 9.78 7.44
C LEU A 395 -12.09 9.32 8.55
N THR A 396 -12.50 8.33 9.32
CA THR A 396 -11.71 7.80 10.43
C THR A 396 -11.47 6.31 10.27
N THR A 397 -10.25 5.88 10.62
CA THR A 397 -9.89 4.46 10.73
C THR A 397 -9.77 4.02 12.19
N ALA A 398 -10.43 4.74 13.12
CA ALA A 398 -10.34 4.48 14.56
C ALA A 398 -10.85 3.08 14.94
N PRO A 399 -10.26 2.44 15.96
CA PRO A 399 -10.80 1.20 16.50
C PRO A 399 -12.22 1.41 17.04
N GLY A 400 -13.14 0.51 16.67
CA GLY A 400 -14.56 0.62 17.01
C GLY A 400 -15.41 1.43 16.03
N ALA A 401 -14.81 2.18 15.11
CA ALA A 401 -15.49 2.76 13.94
C ALA A 401 -15.75 1.68 12.87
N PRO A 402 -16.63 1.94 11.88
CA PRO A 402 -16.76 1.05 10.71
C PRO A 402 -15.40 0.77 10.08
N THR A 403 -15.10 -0.52 9.88
CA THR A 403 -13.80 -0.95 9.39
C THR A 403 -13.56 -0.46 7.96
N THR A 404 -12.42 0.16 7.73
CA THR A 404 -11.93 0.55 6.41
C THR A 404 -10.85 -0.42 5.93
N HIS A 405 -10.47 -0.35 4.66
CA HIS A 405 -9.40 -1.21 4.12
C HIS A 405 -7.99 -0.87 4.69
N TRP A 406 -7.79 0.30 5.34
CA TRP A 406 -6.55 0.63 6.05
C TRP A 406 -6.41 -0.07 7.40
N TYR A 407 -7.52 -0.50 8.02
CA TYR A 407 -7.53 -1.07 9.37
C TYR A 407 -6.83 -0.16 10.39
N GLN A 408 -6.21 -0.73 11.41
CA GLN A 408 -5.32 -0.07 12.35
C GLN A 408 -3.95 -0.75 12.32
N ILE A 409 -2.93 -0.08 12.86
CA ILE A 409 -1.59 -0.63 12.97
C ILE A 409 -1.16 -0.72 14.43
N ARG A 410 -0.50 -1.81 14.80
CA ARG A 410 0.06 -2.01 16.13
C ARG A 410 1.56 -2.29 16.06
N CYS A 411 2.35 -1.45 16.72
CA CYS A 411 3.79 -1.61 16.90
C CYS A 411 4.00 -2.39 18.21
N VAL A 412 4.39 -3.66 18.10
CA VAL A 412 4.49 -4.57 19.25
C VAL A 412 5.92 -4.59 19.79
N LEU A 413 6.08 -4.34 21.07
CA LEU A 413 7.37 -4.42 21.78
C LEU A 413 7.70 -5.87 22.12
N SER A 414 8.93 -6.29 21.86
CA SER A 414 9.41 -7.62 22.27
C SER A 414 9.57 -7.77 23.79
N GLN A 415 9.66 -6.64 24.49
CA GLN A 415 9.71 -6.56 25.95
C GLN A 415 8.64 -5.57 26.43
N PRO A 416 7.44 -6.03 26.83
CA PRO A 416 6.39 -5.17 27.35
C PRO A 416 6.82 -4.46 28.62
N ILE A 417 6.28 -3.24 28.86
CA ILE A 417 6.50 -2.48 30.10
C ILE A 417 5.29 -2.60 31.01
N TYR A 418 5.51 -2.48 32.34
CA TYR A 418 4.45 -2.57 33.33
C TYR A 418 4.10 -1.19 33.86
N VAL A 419 2.82 -0.89 33.93
CA VAL A 419 2.31 0.40 34.44
C VAL A 419 1.18 0.20 35.44
N MET A 420 1.03 1.18 36.36
CA MET A 420 -0.11 1.30 37.24
C MET A 420 -1.06 2.38 36.73
N ALA A 421 -2.33 2.32 37.13
CA ALA A 421 -3.28 3.39 36.87
C ALA A 421 -2.75 4.74 37.39
N GLY A 422 -2.89 5.81 36.60
CA GLY A 422 -2.37 7.14 36.89
C GLY A 422 -0.88 7.32 36.64
N GLN A 423 -0.18 6.31 36.14
CA GLN A 423 1.24 6.39 35.85
C GLN A 423 1.51 6.99 34.47
N GLU A 424 2.52 7.85 34.37
CA GLU A 424 2.96 8.43 33.10
C GLU A 424 3.75 7.42 32.27
N ILE A 425 3.40 7.34 30.99
CA ILE A 425 4.14 6.63 29.96
C ILE A 425 4.70 7.69 29.01
N THR A 426 6.01 7.73 28.86
CA THR A 426 6.69 8.62 27.93
C THR A 426 7.34 7.83 26.81
N GLY A 427 7.65 8.47 25.69
CA GLY A 427 8.31 7.79 24.61
C GLY A 427 8.50 8.67 23.37
N ARG A 428 8.79 8.03 22.26
CA ARG A 428 8.98 8.68 20.98
C ARG A 428 8.56 7.72 19.87
N LEU A 429 7.78 8.22 18.93
CA LEU A 429 7.53 7.58 17.65
C LEU A 429 8.27 8.37 16.59
N HIS A 430 9.28 7.77 15.98
CA HIS A 430 10.11 8.40 14.98
C HIS A 430 10.03 7.59 13.68
N MET A 431 9.54 8.20 12.62
CA MET A 431 9.33 7.60 11.31
C MET A 431 10.25 8.24 10.29
N VAL A 432 11.05 7.45 9.59
CA VAL A 432 12.01 7.91 8.58
C VAL A 432 11.67 7.28 7.25
N ALA A 433 11.41 8.13 6.25
CA ALA A 433 11.13 7.69 4.89
C ALA A 433 12.35 7.00 4.26
N HIS A 434 12.13 5.95 3.50
CA HIS A 434 13.18 5.26 2.76
C HIS A 434 12.78 5.00 1.29
N ASN A 435 13.76 4.63 0.47
CA ASN A 435 13.62 4.51 -0.97
C ASN A 435 12.72 3.35 -1.45
N ALA A 436 12.39 2.40 -0.57
CA ALA A 436 11.40 1.36 -0.86
C ALA A 436 9.94 1.85 -0.75
N GLN A 437 9.72 3.16 -0.85
CA GLN A 437 8.41 3.83 -0.85
C GLN A 437 7.63 3.59 0.44
N SER A 438 8.32 3.65 1.59
CA SER A 438 7.75 3.39 2.91
C SER A 438 8.57 4.08 4.01
N TYR A 439 8.35 3.66 5.26
CA TYR A 439 9.02 4.23 6.43
C TYR A 439 9.60 3.17 7.34
N THR A 440 10.79 3.45 7.88
CA THR A 440 11.29 2.76 9.07
C THR A 440 10.73 3.46 10.31
N ILE A 441 10.13 2.70 11.19
CA ILE A 441 9.54 3.18 12.45
C ILE A 441 10.49 2.82 13.60
N TYR A 442 10.86 3.80 14.40
CA TYR A 442 11.56 3.63 15.66
C TYR A 442 10.61 4.04 16.79
N LEU A 443 10.21 3.08 17.61
CA LEU A 443 9.35 3.31 18.77
C LEU A 443 10.14 3.09 20.05
N THR A 444 10.03 4.01 20.98
CA THR A 444 10.49 3.83 22.37
C THR A 444 9.36 4.18 23.30
N LEU A 445 9.08 3.32 24.28
CA LEU A 445 8.17 3.60 25.40
C LEU A 445 8.89 3.38 26.73
N SER A 446 8.64 4.25 27.69
CA SER A 446 9.28 4.21 29.01
C SER A 446 8.28 4.58 30.10
N ALA A 447 8.41 3.92 31.24
CA ALA A 447 7.66 4.26 32.46
C ALA A 447 8.54 4.03 33.69
N LYS A 448 8.28 4.76 34.79
CA LYS A 448 8.97 4.49 36.06
C LYS A 448 8.53 3.11 36.59
N MET A 449 9.47 2.33 37.11
CA MET A 449 9.11 1.13 37.86
C MET A 449 8.41 1.55 39.17
N TRP A 450 7.42 0.78 39.57
CA TRP A 450 6.72 0.94 40.83
C TRP A 450 7.25 -0.08 41.86
N GLY A 451 7.07 0.20 43.14
CA GLY A 451 7.48 -0.69 44.23
C GLY A 451 8.28 0.00 45.32
N PRO A 452 8.77 -0.74 46.34
CA PRO A 452 9.64 -0.21 47.38
C PRO A 452 10.90 0.44 46.79
N GLY A 453 11.12 1.74 47.04
CA GLY A 453 12.21 2.51 46.44
C GLY A 453 11.85 3.37 45.23
N ALA A 454 10.64 3.28 44.70
CA ALA A 454 10.16 4.14 43.59
C ALA A 454 10.15 5.63 43.98
N GLU A 455 9.95 5.95 45.24
CA GLU A 455 9.97 7.32 45.80
C GLU A 455 11.37 7.94 45.81
N GLN A 456 12.45 7.15 45.73
CA GLN A 456 13.84 7.59 45.78
C GLN A 456 14.49 7.80 44.39
N GLY A 457 13.71 8.08 43.37
CA GLY A 457 14.21 8.26 41.99
C GLY A 457 14.16 6.98 41.16
N GLY A 458 13.06 6.26 41.26
CA GLY A 458 12.80 4.92 40.76
C GLY A 458 13.37 4.58 39.37
N ILE A 459 13.78 3.33 39.21
CA ILE A 459 14.32 2.76 37.96
C ILE A 459 13.31 2.99 36.83
N ILE A 460 13.77 3.54 35.71
CA ILE A 460 12.97 3.66 34.49
C ILE A 460 13.08 2.34 33.75
N GLN A 461 11.93 1.70 33.48
CA GLN A 461 11.86 0.64 32.49
C GLN A 461 11.65 1.28 31.12
N SER A 462 12.37 0.81 30.12
CA SER A 462 12.29 1.29 28.75
C SER A 462 12.31 0.12 27.79
N SER A 463 11.51 0.19 26.75
CA SER A 463 11.49 -0.79 25.68
C SER A 463 11.42 -0.07 24.33
N SER A 464 12.07 -0.63 23.34
CA SER A 464 12.12 -0.06 22.00
C SER A 464 12.00 -1.15 20.93
N CYS A 465 11.50 -0.76 19.78
CA CYS A 465 11.51 -1.60 18.58
C CYS A 465 11.82 -0.75 17.33
N LYS A 466 12.37 -1.44 16.33
CA LYS A 466 12.55 -0.94 14.98
C LYS A 466 11.68 -1.79 14.07
N LEU A 467 10.81 -1.16 13.29
CA LEU A 467 9.86 -1.82 12.42
C LEU A 467 10.00 -1.29 10.99
N ASP A 468 9.75 -2.16 10.02
CA ASP A 468 9.64 -1.74 8.62
C ASP A 468 8.16 -1.70 8.22
N LEU A 469 7.65 -0.51 7.93
CA LEU A 469 6.25 -0.33 7.50
C LEU A 469 5.97 -0.92 6.12
N LYS A 470 7.02 -1.26 5.34
CA LYS A 470 6.90 -1.96 4.06
C LYS A 470 6.48 -3.43 4.21
N GLU A 471 6.83 -4.05 5.34
CA GLU A 471 6.66 -5.48 5.59
C GLU A 471 5.70 -5.76 6.77
N PRO A 472 4.45 -5.28 6.73
CA PRO A 472 3.51 -5.49 7.81
C PRO A 472 3.00 -6.94 7.86
N TYR A 473 2.67 -7.40 9.06
CA TYR A 473 1.93 -8.64 9.26
C TYR A 473 0.41 -8.35 9.23
N TYR A 474 -0.26 -8.76 8.16
CA TYR A 474 -1.72 -8.66 8.05
C TYR A 474 -2.40 -9.83 8.78
N ARG A 475 -3.17 -9.51 9.84
CA ARG A 475 -3.82 -10.49 10.71
C ARG A 475 -5.29 -10.75 10.36
N MET A 476 -5.73 -10.32 9.18
CA MET A 476 -7.14 -10.25 8.78
C MET A 476 -7.79 -11.59 8.40
N SER A 477 -7.00 -12.61 8.10
CA SER A 477 -7.47 -13.95 7.74
C SER A 477 -7.87 -14.83 8.94
N GLN A 478 -7.65 -14.35 10.19
CA GLN A 478 -7.99 -15.07 11.39
C GLN A 478 -9.29 -14.54 12.01
N PRO A 479 -10.15 -15.40 12.60
CA PRO A 479 -11.31 -14.95 13.36
C PRO A 479 -10.85 -13.94 14.41
N GLN A 480 -11.34 -12.71 14.32
CA GLN A 480 -11.00 -11.67 15.29
C GLN A 480 -11.69 -12.01 16.62
N PRO A 481 -10.94 -12.31 17.70
CA PRO A 481 -11.56 -12.66 18.99
C PRO A 481 -12.31 -11.47 19.61
N TYR A 482 -12.22 -10.29 18.99
CA TYR A 482 -12.79 -9.04 19.48
C TYR A 482 -14.02 -8.57 18.66
N THR A 483 -14.35 -9.21 17.52
CA THR A 483 -15.55 -8.87 16.76
C THR A 483 -16.79 -9.27 17.54
N THR A 484 -17.70 -8.32 17.76
CA THR A 484 -19.00 -8.60 18.35
C THR A 484 -19.88 -9.31 17.33
N ALA A 485 -20.91 -10.07 17.77
CA ALA A 485 -21.81 -10.79 16.87
C ALA A 485 -22.54 -9.88 15.85
N GLN A 486 -22.53 -8.54 16.05
CA GLN A 486 -23.09 -7.57 15.14
C GLN A 486 -22.21 -7.34 13.89
N ASP A 487 -20.87 -7.56 13.97
CA ASP A 487 -19.96 -7.37 12.86
C ASP A 487 -19.95 -8.55 11.87
N GLN A 488 -20.66 -9.64 12.16
CA GLN A 488 -20.74 -10.84 11.33
C GLN A 488 -21.96 -10.87 10.37
N GLN A 489 -22.77 -9.82 10.32
CA GLN A 489 -23.81 -9.77 9.31
C GLN A 489 -23.21 -9.50 7.93
N PRO A 490 -23.46 -10.35 6.92
CA PRO A 490 -23.05 -10.07 5.56
C PRO A 490 -23.71 -8.76 5.12
N HIS A 491 -22.91 -7.80 4.66
CA HIS A 491 -23.41 -6.59 4.04
C HIS A 491 -24.35 -6.97 2.89
N GLN A 492 -25.66 -6.90 3.13
CA GLN A 492 -26.62 -6.88 2.03
C GLN A 492 -26.32 -5.60 1.24
N LEU A 493 -26.07 -5.76 -0.04
CA LEU A 493 -25.97 -4.68 -1.01
C LEU A 493 -27.23 -3.82 -0.89
N LEU A 494 -27.17 -2.76 -0.11
CA LEU A 494 -28.25 -1.77 -0.01
C LEU A 494 -28.34 -1.04 -1.35
N GLN A 495 -29.52 -1.02 -1.91
CA GLN A 495 -29.83 -0.21 -3.08
C GLN A 495 -29.62 1.28 -2.74
N PRO A 496 -29.24 2.15 -3.68
CA PRO A 496 -28.85 3.55 -3.41
C PRO A 496 -29.92 4.43 -2.76
N GLN A 497 -31.13 3.93 -2.54
CA GLN A 497 -32.26 4.68 -1.97
C GLN A 497 -32.45 4.50 -0.46
N ASP A 498 -31.75 3.54 0.20
CA ASP A 498 -32.06 3.14 1.57
C ASP A 498 -30.96 3.48 2.61
N ILE A 499 -30.06 4.41 2.31
CA ILE A 499 -29.01 4.79 3.26
C ILE A 499 -29.49 5.95 4.12
N PRO A 500 -29.83 5.73 5.41
CA PRO A 500 -30.09 6.81 6.34
C PRO A 500 -28.79 7.59 6.57
N ILE A 501 -28.85 8.89 6.38
CA ILE A 501 -27.76 9.81 6.74
C ILE A 501 -27.72 9.89 8.27
N HIS A 502 -26.86 9.11 8.92
CA HIS A 502 -26.55 9.32 10.32
C HIS A 502 -25.65 10.56 10.44
N THR A 503 -26.25 11.68 10.78
CA THR A 503 -25.53 12.83 11.30
C THR A 503 -25.08 12.49 12.72
N ASN A 504 -23.81 12.23 12.93
CA ASN A 504 -23.23 12.25 14.27
C ASN A 504 -23.12 13.72 14.71
N ASP A 505 -24.16 14.20 15.36
CA ASP A 505 -24.09 15.41 16.18
C ASP A 505 -23.24 15.08 17.42
N LEU A 506 -21.97 15.41 17.36
CA LEU A 506 -21.16 15.54 18.56
C LEU A 506 -21.54 16.88 19.22
N GLU A 507 -22.53 16.84 20.11
CA GLU A 507 -22.74 17.95 21.06
C GLU A 507 -21.47 18.14 21.91
N GLU A 508 -20.95 19.36 21.92
CA GLU A 508 -19.98 19.79 22.91
C GLU A 508 -20.59 19.63 24.32
N PRO A 509 -19.82 19.17 25.32
CA PRO A 509 -20.34 19.09 26.67
C PRO A 509 -20.57 20.51 27.19
N LYS A 510 -21.84 20.90 27.32
CA LYS A 510 -22.25 22.09 28.05
C LYS A 510 -21.85 21.93 29.52
N LEU A 511 -20.96 22.79 29.99
CA LEU A 511 -20.68 23.01 31.39
C LEU A 511 -22.01 23.33 32.11
N LEU A 512 -22.47 22.42 32.94
CA LEU A 512 -23.56 22.62 33.88
C LEU A 512 -23.10 23.63 34.92
N GLN A 513 -23.52 24.90 34.77
CA GLN A 513 -23.56 25.86 35.85
C GLN A 513 -24.70 25.46 36.80
N GLN A 514 -24.38 24.98 37.98
CA GLN A 514 -25.35 24.81 39.05
C GLN A 514 -25.69 26.20 39.62
N PRO A 515 -26.99 26.51 39.86
CA PRO A 515 -27.38 27.70 40.60
C PRO A 515 -27.04 27.51 42.09
N LEU A 516 -26.39 28.51 42.67
CA LEU A 516 -26.25 28.68 44.12
C LEU A 516 -27.64 28.98 44.75
N GLU A 517 -28.24 28.00 45.38
CA GLU A 517 -29.34 28.26 46.30
C GLU A 517 -28.81 28.79 47.64
N ASN A 518 -29.20 30.03 47.91
CA ASN A 518 -29.10 30.66 49.24
C ASN A 518 -30.13 30.01 50.18
N SER A 519 -29.66 29.23 51.14
CA SER A 519 -30.45 28.90 52.32
C SER A 519 -29.94 29.64 53.54
N GLY A 520 -30.59 30.74 53.87
CA GLY A 520 -30.49 31.39 55.16
C GLY A 520 -31.08 30.51 56.26
N ALA A 521 -30.31 30.11 57.23
CA ALA A 521 -30.78 29.52 58.47
C ALA A 521 -30.96 30.61 59.51
N GLN A 522 -32.20 30.85 59.95
CA GLN A 522 -32.53 31.54 61.18
C GLN A 522 -32.50 30.54 62.34
N LEU A 523 -31.84 31.01 63.41
CA LEU A 523 -31.82 30.42 64.74
C LEU A 523 -33.19 30.28 65.35
N GLN A 524 -33.53 29.17 65.93
CA GLN A 524 -33.93 29.01 67.36
C GLN A 524 -33.52 27.63 67.86
#